data_4070cd8ce8380ac33e30a7131b4e0941
#
_entry.id   4070cd8ce8380ac33e30a7131b4e0941
#
_cell.length_a   1.000
_cell.length_b   1.000
_cell.length_c   1.000
_cell.angle_alpha   90.00
_cell.angle_beta   90.00
_cell.angle_gamma   90.00
#
_symmetry.space_group_name_H-M   'P 1'
#
loop_
_entity.id
_entity.type
_entity.pdbx_description
1 polymer ?
#
loop_
_entity_poly.entity_id
_entity_poly.type
_entity_poly.pdbx_seq_one_letter_code
_entity_poly.pdbx_strand_id
1 'polypeptide(L)'
;AQYSSQVDLGVVAKNLPQGIWMAGDLKFADLDGDGKISIGEDSALKPGDRKIIGNELPTLQYGFSGSLNYMGFDIYAFFQGTGNHYWYPNGYNYQFWGSFSDPVAGYIPRNFIDQCWSKDNPGAYFPRPLGQSAKNGQLSFVNDRYLQNIRYMRFKNLTIGYSIPEKILSKVSIKQLRVYFTAENLCYWSPIKKHSKYIDPEAAFSRTSNQLNAMYYPWAKTYMFGIDITL
;
A
#
# COMPACT_ATOMS: atom_id res chain seq x y z
N ALA A 1 9.67 -15.44 -9.64
CA ALA A 1 9.78 -16.10 -10.95
C ALA A 1 8.41 -16.57 -11.43
N GLN A 2 8.25 -16.78 -12.74
CA GLN A 2 7.04 -17.33 -13.34
C GLN A 2 7.45 -18.51 -14.24
N TYR A 3 6.58 -19.48 -14.41
CA TYR A 3 6.82 -20.57 -15.35
C TYR A 3 6.89 -20.00 -16.78
N SER A 4 7.98 -20.25 -17.47
CA SER A 4 8.22 -19.78 -18.84
C SER A 4 7.78 -20.79 -19.89
N SER A 5 7.76 -22.09 -19.53
CA SER A 5 7.35 -23.18 -20.38
C SER A 5 6.78 -24.34 -19.57
N GLN A 6 6.14 -25.30 -20.23
CA GLN A 6 5.64 -26.50 -19.55
C GLN A 6 6.78 -27.41 -19.02
N VAL A 7 7.99 -27.25 -19.52
CA VAL A 7 9.15 -28.01 -19.02
C VAL A 7 9.48 -27.63 -17.56
N ASP A 8 9.17 -26.38 -17.16
CA ASP A 8 9.36 -25.91 -15.79
C ASP A 8 8.36 -26.51 -14.79
N LEU A 9 7.39 -27.26 -15.25
CA LEU A 9 6.38 -27.91 -14.41
C LEU A 9 6.86 -29.23 -13.78
N GLY A 10 8.10 -29.64 -14.02
CA GLY A 10 8.67 -30.89 -13.47
C GLY A 10 8.70 -30.93 -11.94
N VAL A 11 8.74 -29.80 -11.28
CA VAL A 11 8.67 -29.67 -9.79
C VAL A 11 7.30 -29.09 -9.45
N VAL A 12 6.26 -29.85 -9.69
CA VAL A 12 4.90 -29.39 -9.39
C VAL A 12 4.52 -29.76 -7.97
N ALA A 13 4.22 -28.78 -7.20
CA ALA A 13 3.63 -28.95 -5.88
C ALA A 13 2.23 -29.54 -6.01
N LYS A 14 2.10 -30.84 -5.90
CA LYS A 14 0.81 -31.54 -5.88
C LYS A 14 -0.13 -31.06 -4.77
N ASN A 15 0.43 -30.37 -3.78
CA ASN A 15 -0.27 -29.92 -2.59
C ASN A 15 -0.69 -28.44 -2.61
N LEU A 16 -0.36 -27.71 -3.66
CA LEU A 16 -0.84 -26.33 -3.81
C LEU A 16 -2.25 -26.32 -4.44
N PRO A 17 -3.13 -25.42 -3.99
CA PRO A 17 -4.56 -25.44 -4.36
C PRO A 17 -4.81 -24.88 -5.77
N GLN A 18 -4.09 -25.35 -6.76
CA GLN A 18 -4.27 -25.00 -8.16
C GLN A 18 -4.25 -26.27 -9.01
N GLY A 19 -5.37 -26.61 -9.60
CA GLY A 19 -5.54 -27.89 -10.29
C GLY A 19 -4.58 -28.11 -11.46
N ILE A 20 -4.35 -27.09 -12.32
CA ILE A 20 -3.48 -27.20 -13.49
C ILE A 20 -2.50 -26.03 -13.52
N TRP A 21 -1.22 -26.35 -13.45
CA TRP A 21 -0.13 -25.39 -13.58
C TRP A 21 0.26 -25.23 -15.06
N MET A 22 0.44 -23.97 -15.47
CA MET A 22 0.72 -23.63 -16.85
C MET A 22 1.78 -22.53 -16.94
N ALA A 23 2.30 -22.31 -18.14
CA ALA A 23 3.15 -21.15 -18.41
C ALA A 23 2.45 -19.86 -17.99
N GLY A 24 3.19 -18.98 -17.29
CA GLY A 24 2.67 -17.74 -16.74
C GLY A 24 2.18 -17.82 -15.29
N ASP A 25 2.09 -19.00 -14.69
CA ASP A 25 1.83 -19.17 -13.27
C ASP A 25 3.08 -18.87 -12.42
N LEU A 26 2.90 -18.66 -11.11
CA LEU A 26 4.03 -18.49 -10.20
C LEU A 26 4.83 -19.78 -10.10
N LYS A 27 6.15 -19.63 -10.15
CA LYS A 27 7.10 -20.72 -9.87
C LYS A 27 7.64 -20.51 -8.46
N PHE A 28 7.21 -21.34 -7.52
CA PHE A 28 7.77 -21.39 -6.18
C PHE A 28 9.16 -22.04 -6.22
N ALA A 29 10.03 -21.62 -5.31
CA ALA A 29 11.37 -22.17 -5.18
C ALA A 29 11.37 -23.33 -4.18
N ASP A 30 12.03 -24.42 -4.54
CA ASP A 30 12.43 -25.46 -3.63
C ASP A 30 13.58 -24.93 -2.78
N LEU A 31 13.33 -24.64 -1.51
CA LEU A 31 14.31 -24.01 -0.61
C LEU A 31 15.10 -25.03 0.18
N ASP A 32 14.56 -26.20 0.45
CA ASP A 32 15.24 -27.28 1.20
C ASP A 32 15.90 -28.31 0.30
N GLY A 33 15.64 -28.29 -1.01
CA GLY A 33 16.30 -29.10 -2.03
C GLY A 33 15.79 -30.55 -2.08
N ASP A 34 14.60 -30.82 -1.56
CA ASP A 34 14.02 -32.17 -1.53
C ASP A 34 13.34 -32.58 -2.86
N GLY A 35 13.28 -31.66 -3.84
CA GLY A 35 12.65 -31.87 -5.15
C GLY A 35 11.14 -31.73 -5.14
N LYS A 36 10.54 -31.19 -4.06
CA LYS A 36 9.11 -30.95 -3.92
C LYS A 36 8.89 -29.53 -3.42
N ILE A 37 7.71 -29.00 -3.67
CA ILE A 37 7.31 -27.73 -3.07
C ILE A 37 6.32 -28.03 -1.95
N SER A 38 6.69 -27.72 -0.72
CA SER A 38 5.88 -28.00 0.45
C SER A 38 5.76 -26.77 1.37
N ILE A 39 4.67 -26.68 2.11
CA ILE A 39 4.50 -25.67 3.16
C ILE A 39 5.13 -26.11 4.49
N GLY A 40 5.69 -27.34 4.55
CA GLY A 40 6.26 -27.91 5.75
C GLY A 40 5.26 -28.09 6.88
N GLU A 41 5.80 -28.23 8.08
CA GLU A 41 5.03 -28.22 9.34
C GLU A 41 4.96 -26.79 9.88
N ASP A 42 4.02 -26.51 10.77
CA ASP A 42 3.92 -25.21 11.42
C ASP A 42 4.96 -25.07 12.56
N SER A 43 6.21 -25.26 12.19
CA SER A 43 7.37 -25.32 13.08
C SER A 43 8.58 -24.68 12.40
N ALA A 44 9.35 -23.93 13.17
CA ALA A 44 10.62 -23.35 12.70
C ALA A 44 11.68 -24.40 12.35
N LEU A 45 11.54 -25.64 12.86
CA LEU A 45 12.48 -26.74 12.60
C LEU A 45 12.20 -27.47 11.29
N LYS A 46 10.97 -27.37 10.77
CA LYS A 46 10.53 -28.01 9.52
C LYS A 46 9.71 -27.05 8.68
N PRO A 47 10.30 -25.96 8.23
CA PRO A 47 9.56 -24.89 7.53
C PRO A 47 9.12 -25.30 6.12
N GLY A 48 9.64 -26.41 5.55
CA GLY A 48 9.51 -26.71 4.14
C GLY A 48 10.11 -25.58 3.30
N ASP A 49 9.44 -25.21 2.21
CA ASP A 49 9.89 -24.13 1.32
C ASP A 49 9.47 -22.72 1.79
N ARG A 50 9.42 -22.50 3.08
CA ARG A 50 9.10 -21.20 3.68
C ARG A 50 10.35 -20.54 4.27
N LYS A 51 10.43 -19.22 4.09
CA LYS A 51 11.46 -18.37 4.71
C LYS A 51 10.81 -17.08 5.24
N ILE A 52 11.45 -16.43 6.19
CA ILE A 52 11.05 -15.10 6.65
C ILE A 52 11.36 -14.10 5.54
N ILE A 53 10.33 -13.40 5.05
CA ILE A 53 10.42 -12.44 3.94
C ILE A 53 10.16 -10.99 4.35
N GLY A 54 9.72 -10.75 5.58
CA GLY A 54 9.48 -9.40 6.07
C GLY A 54 8.87 -9.38 7.47
N ASN A 55 8.68 -8.19 7.99
CA ASN A 55 7.99 -7.92 9.24
C ASN A 55 6.74 -7.07 8.96
N GLU A 56 5.60 -7.51 9.46
CA GLU A 56 4.34 -6.81 9.32
C GLU A 56 4.28 -5.55 10.20
N LEU A 57 4.95 -5.56 11.36
CA LEU A 57 4.95 -4.44 12.29
C LEU A 57 6.03 -3.43 11.92
N PRO A 58 5.71 -2.12 11.89
CA PRO A 58 6.71 -1.10 11.69
C PRO A 58 7.65 -1.03 12.89
N THR A 59 8.95 -1.09 12.64
CA THR A 59 9.98 -0.93 13.67
C THR A 59 10.33 0.52 13.95
N LEU A 60 9.97 1.42 13.04
CA LEU A 60 10.21 2.85 13.15
C LEU A 60 8.95 3.62 12.78
N GLN A 61 8.54 4.51 13.66
CA GLN A 61 7.56 5.55 13.38
C GLN A 61 8.22 6.91 13.65
N TYR A 62 7.95 7.89 12.81
CA TYR A 62 8.56 9.21 12.94
C TYR A 62 7.58 10.30 12.57
N GLY A 63 7.81 11.47 13.16
CA GLY A 63 7.15 12.71 12.81
C GLY A 63 8.08 13.89 13.05
N PHE A 64 7.96 14.90 12.21
CA PHE A 64 8.67 16.14 12.39
C PHE A 64 7.78 17.31 11.95
N SER A 65 7.93 18.43 12.64
CA SER A 65 7.23 19.66 12.33
C SER A 65 8.20 20.82 12.27
N GLY A 66 7.83 21.82 11.51
CA GLY A 66 8.53 23.09 11.47
C GLY A 66 7.54 24.24 11.48
N SER A 67 7.92 25.35 12.11
CA SER A 67 7.17 26.59 12.10
C SER A 67 8.09 27.76 11.78
N LEU A 68 7.55 28.72 11.04
CA LEU A 68 8.24 29.95 10.67
C LEU A 68 7.28 31.13 10.86
N ASN A 69 7.76 32.17 11.57
CA ASN A 69 7.03 33.44 11.70
C ASN A 69 7.88 34.56 11.10
N TYR A 70 7.34 35.28 10.16
CA TYR A 70 8.06 36.37 9.50
C TYR A 70 7.13 37.45 8.97
N MET A 71 7.31 38.68 9.39
CA MET A 71 6.55 39.85 8.91
C MET A 71 5.03 39.67 8.89
N GLY A 72 4.46 39.10 9.98
CA GLY A 72 3.03 38.83 10.10
C GLY A 72 2.58 37.52 9.44
N PHE A 73 3.39 36.86 8.65
CA PHE A 73 3.14 35.48 8.19
C PHE A 73 3.53 34.48 9.24
N ASP A 74 2.70 33.47 9.39
CA ASP A 74 3.00 32.26 10.14
C ASP A 74 2.80 31.05 9.23
N ILE A 75 3.77 30.13 9.24
CA ILE A 75 3.72 28.89 8.47
C ILE A 75 4.01 27.75 9.43
N TYR A 76 3.19 26.72 9.38
CA TYR A 76 3.39 25.47 10.11
C TYR A 76 3.28 24.29 9.14
N ALA A 77 4.22 23.38 9.22
CA ALA A 77 4.22 22.15 8.44
C ALA A 77 4.48 20.93 9.32
N PHE A 78 3.73 19.84 9.13
CA PHE A 78 3.90 18.60 9.85
C PHE A 78 3.95 17.41 8.90
N PHE A 79 4.96 16.57 9.09
CA PHE A 79 5.18 15.34 8.37
C PHE A 79 5.17 14.16 9.33
N GLN A 80 4.61 13.04 8.86
CA GLN A 80 4.54 11.80 9.61
C GLN A 80 4.83 10.63 8.68
N GLY A 81 5.43 9.58 9.22
CA GLY A 81 5.67 8.38 8.44
C GLY A 81 6.08 7.17 9.25
N THR A 82 6.24 6.07 8.55
CA THR A 82 6.74 4.81 9.09
C THR A 82 7.91 4.30 8.26
N GLY A 83 8.83 3.62 8.92
CA GLY A 83 9.91 2.89 8.28
C GLY A 83 9.42 1.62 7.58
N ASN A 84 10.37 0.77 7.22
CA ASN A 84 10.06 -0.48 6.53
C ASN A 84 9.13 -1.35 7.36
N HIS A 85 8.03 -1.72 6.77
CA HIS A 85 7.15 -2.79 7.20
C HIS A 85 6.40 -3.33 5.98
N TYR A 86 5.93 -4.56 6.10
CA TYR A 86 5.46 -5.29 4.95
C TYR A 86 4.01 -5.71 5.13
N TRP A 87 3.31 -5.70 4.04
CA TRP A 87 1.92 -6.10 3.97
C TRP A 87 1.71 -7.00 2.76
N TYR A 88 1.05 -8.14 2.98
CA TYR A 88 0.59 -8.98 1.89
C TYR A 88 -0.90 -8.75 1.68
N PRO A 89 -1.33 -8.37 0.46
CA PRO A 89 -2.73 -8.13 0.17
C PRO A 89 -3.55 -9.41 0.42
N ASN A 90 -4.53 -9.32 1.31
CA ASN A 90 -5.49 -10.41 1.52
C ASN A 90 -6.18 -10.75 0.19
N GLY A 91 -6.52 -12.01 -0.02
CA GLY A 91 -7.20 -12.48 -1.24
C GLY A 91 -8.52 -11.78 -1.56
N TYR A 92 -9.14 -11.11 -0.59
CA TYR A 92 -10.32 -10.26 -0.77
C TYR A 92 -10.00 -8.80 -1.09
N ASN A 93 -8.73 -8.43 -1.21
CA ASN A 93 -8.36 -7.06 -1.58
C ASN A 93 -8.52 -6.83 -3.09
N TYR A 94 -9.71 -6.43 -3.49
CA TYR A 94 -10.05 -6.18 -4.90
C TYR A 94 -9.24 -5.03 -5.52
N GLN A 95 -8.84 -4.06 -4.71
CA GLN A 95 -8.06 -2.93 -5.19
C GLN A 95 -6.65 -3.33 -5.66
N PHE A 96 -6.08 -4.36 -5.03
CA PHE A 96 -4.78 -4.90 -5.43
C PHE A 96 -4.91 -6.02 -6.47
N TRP A 97 -5.78 -6.99 -6.20
CA TRP A 97 -5.84 -8.22 -6.97
C TRP A 97 -6.74 -8.16 -8.21
N GLY A 98 -7.67 -7.20 -8.26
CA GLY A 98 -8.63 -7.14 -9.37
C GLY A 98 -9.34 -8.48 -9.57
N SER A 99 -9.31 -9.00 -10.79
CA SER A 99 -9.96 -10.27 -11.15
C SER A 99 -9.37 -11.52 -10.49
N PHE A 100 -8.15 -11.44 -9.95
CA PHE A 100 -7.58 -12.55 -9.19
C PHE A 100 -8.27 -12.76 -7.84
N SER A 101 -8.92 -11.72 -7.30
CA SER A 101 -9.73 -11.84 -6.09
C SER A 101 -11.11 -12.40 -6.40
N ASP A 102 -11.91 -11.62 -7.10
CA ASP A 102 -13.25 -12.00 -7.51
C ASP A 102 -13.57 -11.34 -8.87
N PRO A 103 -13.70 -12.12 -9.94
CA PRO A 103 -13.92 -11.58 -11.28
C PRO A 103 -15.28 -10.88 -11.44
N VAL A 104 -16.23 -11.14 -10.55
CA VAL A 104 -17.56 -10.55 -10.61
C VAL A 104 -17.64 -9.22 -9.87
N ALA A 105 -16.94 -9.09 -8.74
CA ALA A 105 -17.00 -7.93 -7.86
C ALA A 105 -15.73 -7.06 -7.90
N GLY A 106 -14.71 -7.47 -8.64
CA GLY A 106 -13.41 -6.82 -8.63
C GLY A 106 -13.39 -5.49 -9.37
N TYR A 107 -12.83 -4.46 -8.74
CA TYR A 107 -12.40 -3.26 -9.45
C TYR A 107 -11.19 -3.60 -10.32
N ILE A 108 -11.30 -3.39 -11.63
CA ILE A 108 -10.22 -3.67 -12.59
C ILE A 108 -9.76 -2.35 -13.21
N PRO A 109 -8.52 -1.90 -12.93
CA PRO A 109 -7.93 -0.76 -13.62
C PRO A 109 -7.83 -1.02 -15.13
N ARG A 110 -7.93 0.02 -15.95
CA ARG A 110 -7.88 -0.12 -17.43
C ARG A 110 -6.62 -0.84 -17.94
N ASN A 111 -5.49 -0.61 -17.27
CA ASN A 111 -4.20 -1.21 -17.63
C ASN A 111 -3.90 -2.51 -16.88
N PHE A 112 -4.91 -3.16 -16.27
CA PHE A 112 -4.68 -4.37 -15.48
C PHE A 112 -4.20 -5.53 -16.33
N ILE A 113 -4.79 -5.72 -17.51
CA ILE A 113 -4.41 -6.78 -18.44
C ILE A 113 -2.95 -6.62 -18.89
N ASP A 114 -2.50 -5.39 -19.13
CA ASP A 114 -1.11 -5.11 -19.51
C ASP A 114 -0.10 -5.44 -18.40
N GLN A 115 -0.57 -5.58 -17.16
CA GLN A 115 0.22 -6.01 -16.01
C GLN A 115 0.18 -7.52 -15.77
N CYS A 116 -0.63 -8.26 -16.53
CA CYS A 116 -0.74 -9.69 -16.46
C CYS A 116 0.16 -10.37 -17.48
N TRP A 117 0.65 -11.54 -17.12
CA TRP A 117 1.47 -12.35 -18.00
C TRP A 117 0.68 -12.74 -19.26
N SER A 118 1.32 -12.61 -20.40
CA SER A 118 0.91 -13.16 -21.69
C SER A 118 2.15 -13.61 -22.47
N LYS A 119 1.95 -14.32 -23.57
CA LYS A 119 3.08 -14.72 -24.45
C LYS A 119 3.84 -13.51 -24.99
N ASP A 120 3.12 -12.40 -25.21
CA ASP A 120 3.70 -11.15 -25.71
C ASP A 120 4.28 -10.27 -24.57
N ASN A 121 3.93 -10.57 -23.32
CA ASN A 121 4.44 -9.87 -22.12
C ASN A 121 4.85 -10.84 -21.02
N PRO A 122 5.92 -11.64 -21.24
CA PRO A 122 6.35 -12.67 -20.28
C PRO A 122 6.97 -12.10 -19.00
N GLY A 123 7.37 -10.81 -18.99
CA GLY A 123 7.91 -10.10 -17.83
C GLY A 123 6.89 -9.40 -16.95
N ALA A 124 5.60 -9.57 -17.19
CA ALA A 124 4.53 -8.91 -16.47
C ALA A 124 4.60 -9.13 -14.94
N TYR A 125 4.07 -8.18 -14.20
CA TYR A 125 4.08 -8.23 -12.73
C TYR A 125 3.17 -9.33 -12.18
N PHE A 126 1.93 -9.41 -12.66
CA PHE A 126 0.98 -10.46 -12.28
C PHE A 126 1.14 -11.71 -13.15
N PRO A 127 0.74 -12.89 -12.66
CA PRO A 127 0.74 -14.11 -13.45
C PRO A 127 -0.32 -14.06 -14.56
N ARG A 128 -0.46 -15.16 -15.30
CA ARG A 128 -1.56 -15.29 -16.28
C ARG A 128 -2.91 -15.06 -15.56
N PRO A 129 -3.89 -14.45 -16.24
CA PRO A 129 -5.20 -14.23 -15.65
C PRO A 129 -5.87 -15.54 -15.24
N LEU A 130 -6.11 -15.70 -13.95
CA LEU A 130 -6.81 -16.83 -13.37
C LEU A 130 -7.69 -16.33 -12.23
N GLY A 131 -8.99 -16.37 -12.42
CA GLY A 131 -9.97 -15.92 -11.43
C GLY A 131 -9.81 -16.60 -10.09
N GLN A 132 -10.03 -15.86 -9.01
CA GLN A 132 -9.98 -16.33 -7.62
C GLN A 132 -8.63 -16.90 -7.15
N SER A 133 -7.55 -16.76 -7.93
CA SER A 133 -6.25 -17.31 -7.57
C SER A 133 -5.63 -16.65 -6.32
N ALA A 134 -6.07 -15.46 -5.95
CA ALA A 134 -5.69 -14.81 -4.70
C ALA A 134 -6.46 -15.34 -3.48
N LYS A 135 -7.66 -15.88 -3.67
CA LYS A 135 -8.45 -16.49 -2.60
C LYS A 135 -8.09 -17.96 -2.38
N ASN A 136 -8.01 -18.73 -3.47
CA ASN A 136 -7.98 -20.19 -3.43
C ASN A 136 -6.82 -20.82 -4.23
N GLY A 137 -6.02 -20.02 -4.96
CA GLY A 137 -4.98 -20.51 -5.84
C GLY A 137 -3.58 -20.08 -5.41
N GLN A 138 -2.68 -20.03 -6.38
CA GLN A 138 -1.26 -19.73 -6.17
C GLN A 138 -0.98 -18.40 -5.44
N LEU A 139 -1.86 -17.41 -5.56
CA LEU A 139 -1.70 -16.10 -4.95
C LEU A 139 -2.23 -16.03 -3.51
N SER A 140 -2.88 -17.09 -3.01
CA SER A 140 -3.29 -17.17 -1.61
C SER A 140 -2.10 -17.41 -0.66
N PHE A 141 -1.00 -17.93 -1.18
CA PHE A 141 0.23 -18.10 -0.41
C PHE A 141 1.05 -16.82 -0.40
N VAL A 142 1.41 -16.39 0.80
CA VAL A 142 2.31 -15.25 0.98
C VAL A 142 3.65 -15.55 0.29
N ASN A 143 4.08 -14.64 -0.57
CA ASN A 143 5.30 -14.78 -1.34
C ASN A 143 6.02 -13.42 -1.48
N ASP A 144 7.30 -13.46 -1.78
CA ASP A 144 8.15 -12.26 -1.86
C ASP A 144 7.83 -11.37 -3.07
N ARG A 145 7.23 -11.93 -4.14
CA ARG A 145 6.88 -11.17 -5.33
C ARG A 145 5.78 -10.14 -5.09
N TYR A 146 4.76 -10.49 -4.30
CA TYR A 146 3.59 -9.64 -4.05
C TYR A 146 3.58 -9.04 -2.64
N LEU A 147 4.59 -9.34 -1.82
CA LEU A 147 4.77 -8.68 -0.54
C LEU A 147 5.08 -7.21 -0.76
N GLN A 148 4.25 -6.33 -0.22
CA GLN A 148 4.37 -4.90 -0.40
C GLN A 148 5.12 -4.26 0.77
N ASN A 149 6.12 -3.46 0.47
CA ASN A 149 6.68 -2.55 1.46
C ASN A 149 5.80 -1.31 1.52
N ILE A 150 5.12 -1.12 2.65
CA ILE A 150 4.17 -0.03 2.86
C ILE A 150 4.74 1.09 3.73
N ARG A 151 6.07 1.22 3.80
CA ARG A 151 6.69 2.43 4.37
C ARG A 151 6.15 3.67 3.69
N TYR A 152 5.98 4.74 4.43
CA TYR A 152 5.53 5.99 3.85
C TYR A 152 6.04 7.21 4.61
N MET A 153 6.02 8.33 3.94
CA MET A 153 6.08 9.66 4.52
C MET A 153 4.90 10.47 3.97
N ARG A 154 4.14 11.09 4.86
CA ARG A 154 2.96 11.90 4.52
C ARG A 154 3.15 13.33 4.99
N PHE A 155 2.82 14.27 4.13
CA PHE A 155 2.63 15.66 4.51
C PHE A 155 1.23 15.81 5.09
N LYS A 156 1.17 15.77 6.44
CA LYS A 156 -0.09 15.71 7.20
C LYS A 156 -0.79 17.04 7.28
N ASN A 157 -0.07 18.09 7.68
CA ASN A 157 -0.66 19.38 7.92
C ASN A 157 0.22 20.50 7.36
N LEU A 158 -0.42 21.45 6.72
CA LEU A 158 0.14 22.74 6.34
C LEU A 158 -0.83 23.82 6.82
N THR A 159 -0.34 24.79 7.58
CA THR A 159 -1.08 26.01 7.88
C THR A 159 -0.26 27.20 7.44
N ILE A 160 -0.89 28.13 6.75
CA ILE A 160 -0.31 29.41 6.35
C ILE A 160 -1.27 30.49 6.86
N GLY A 161 -0.81 31.31 7.77
CA GLY A 161 -1.56 32.43 8.34
C GLY A 161 -0.91 33.78 8.03
N TYR A 162 -1.71 34.83 8.08
CA TYR A 162 -1.26 36.20 8.03
C TYR A 162 -2.02 37.05 9.03
N SER A 163 -1.26 37.66 9.95
CA SER A 163 -1.78 38.61 10.96
C SER A 163 -1.67 40.02 10.41
N ILE A 164 -2.80 40.68 10.33
CA ILE A 164 -2.86 42.07 9.82
C ILE A 164 -2.22 43.00 10.85
N PRO A 165 -1.33 43.94 10.41
CA PRO A 165 -0.65 44.85 11.30
C PRO A 165 -1.62 45.73 12.10
N GLU A 166 -1.35 45.94 13.38
CA GLU A 166 -2.16 46.76 14.29
C GLU A 166 -2.43 48.19 13.76
N LYS A 167 -1.47 48.80 13.07
CA LYS A 167 -1.62 50.12 12.43
C LYS A 167 -2.81 50.22 11.49
N ILE A 168 -3.24 49.12 10.90
CA ILE A 168 -4.41 49.08 10.02
C ILE A 168 -5.66 48.85 10.86
N LEU A 169 -5.58 48.00 11.87
CA LEU A 169 -6.70 47.55 12.69
C LEU A 169 -7.18 48.63 13.68
N SER A 170 -6.29 49.50 14.13
CA SER A 170 -6.64 50.57 15.07
C SER A 170 -7.72 51.53 14.53
N LYS A 171 -7.88 51.58 13.20
CA LYS A 171 -8.92 52.41 12.57
C LYS A 171 -10.35 51.81 12.67
N VAL A 172 -10.46 50.52 13.00
CA VAL A 172 -11.73 49.78 13.01
C VAL A 172 -12.01 49.13 14.36
N SER A 173 -11.28 49.52 15.42
CA SER A 173 -11.46 49.01 16.81
C SER A 173 -11.30 47.47 16.92
N ILE A 174 -10.52 46.87 16.07
CA ILE A 174 -10.16 45.46 16.14
C ILE A 174 -8.74 45.36 16.69
N LYS A 175 -8.54 44.54 17.74
CA LYS A 175 -7.23 44.34 18.34
C LYS A 175 -6.34 43.40 17.54
N GLN A 176 -6.94 42.33 16.97
CA GLN A 176 -6.21 41.37 16.17
C GLN A 176 -7.11 40.79 15.07
N LEU A 177 -6.55 40.66 13.90
CA LEU A 177 -7.18 39.97 12.78
C LEU A 177 -6.13 39.07 12.08
N ARG A 178 -6.38 37.79 12.09
CA ARG A 178 -5.54 36.82 11.39
C ARG A 178 -6.41 36.03 10.40
N VAL A 179 -5.96 35.93 9.16
CA VAL A 179 -6.54 35.06 8.14
C VAL A 179 -5.62 33.89 7.91
N TYR A 180 -6.17 32.69 7.75
CA TYR A 180 -5.34 31.52 7.54
C TYR A 180 -5.95 30.51 6.60
N PHE A 181 -5.07 29.73 5.99
CA PHE A 181 -5.38 28.58 5.17
C PHE A 181 -4.74 27.34 5.80
N THR A 182 -5.52 26.27 5.96
CA THR A 182 -5.02 24.98 6.44
C THR A 182 -5.33 23.89 5.42
N ALA A 183 -4.35 23.03 5.19
CA ALA A 183 -4.51 21.88 4.34
C ALA A 183 -4.04 20.61 5.06
N GLU A 184 -4.80 19.53 4.91
CA GLU A 184 -4.49 18.24 5.52
C GLU A 184 -4.32 17.14 4.48
N ASN A 185 -3.45 16.17 4.79
CA ASN A 185 -3.16 15.00 3.97
C ASN A 185 -2.79 15.35 2.50
N LEU A 186 -1.98 16.38 2.32
CA LEU A 186 -1.66 16.96 1.02
C LEU A 186 -1.09 15.95 0.02
N CYS A 187 -0.11 15.18 0.46
CA CYS A 187 0.51 14.14 -0.35
C CYS A 187 1.23 13.12 0.51
N TYR A 188 1.56 11.98 -0.09
CA TYR A 188 2.43 10.98 0.53
C TYR A 188 3.33 10.32 -0.50
N TRP A 189 4.46 9.80 -0.01
CA TRP A 189 5.43 9.02 -0.75
C TRP A 189 5.47 7.62 -0.16
N SER A 190 5.38 6.59 -1.00
CA SER A 190 5.43 5.19 -0.59
C SER A 190 5.77 4.30 -1.78
N PRO A 191 6.55 3.23 -1.59
CA PRO A 191 6.85 2.24 -2.64
C PRO A 191 5.62 1.53 -3.20
N ILE A 192 4.55 1.37 -2.41
CA ILE A 192 3.33 0.69 -2.86
C ILE A 192 2.71 1.35 -4.10
N LYS A 193 2.93 2.64 -4.30
CA LYS A 193 2.43 3.36 -5.49
C LYS A 193 2.93 2.79 -6.82
N LYS A 194 4.02 2.03 -6.79
CA LYS A 194 4.56 1.39 -8.00
C LYS A 194 3.56 0.38 -8.58
N HIS A 195 2.88 -0.36 -7.73
CA HIS A 195 1.99 -1.45 -8.12
C HIS A 195 0.52 -1.16 -7.82
N SER A 196 0.23 -0.31 -6.82
CA SER A 196 -1.13 0.12 -6.52
C SER A 196 -1.17 1.60 -6.13
N LYS A 197 -1.79 2.41 -6.99
CA LYS A 197 -2.01 3.84 -6.74
C LYS A 197 -3.21 4.11 -5.83
N TYR A 198 -4.06 3.13 -5.62
CA TYR A 198 -5.35 3.27 -4.94
C TYR A 198 -5.30 2.85 -3.48
N ILE A 199 -4.23 2.18 -3.07
CA ILE A 199 -4.06 1.73 -1.69
C ILE A 199 -3.26 2.76 -0.92
N ASP A 200 -3.86 3.27 0.15
CA ASP A 200 -3.19 4.16 1.09
C ASP A 200 -2.37 3.32 2.08
N PRO A 201 -1.04 3.53 2.17
CA PRO A 201 -0.18 2.72 3.03
C PRO A 201 -0.51 2.84 4.52
N GLU A 202 -1.03 3.99 4.96
CA GLU A 202 -1.45 4.21 6.35
C GLU A 202 -2.72 3.43 6.69
N ALA A 203 -3.62 3.28 5.71
CA ALA A 203 -4.86 2.52 5.85
C ALA A 203 -4.67 1.01 5.67
N ALA A 204 -3.69 0.58 4.88
CA ALA A 204 -3.43 -0.83 4.57
C ALA A 204 -3.06 -1.67 5.79
N PHE A 205 -2.56 -1.04 6.86
CA PHE A 205 -2.07 -1.70 8.07
C PHE A 205 -3.18 -2.15 9.05
N SER A 206 -4.43 -1.96 8.79
CA SER A 206 -5.48 -2.34 9.75
C SER A 206 -5.63 -3.86 9.89
N ARG A 207 -5.34 -4.38 11.06
CA ARG A 207 -5.44 -5.80 11.44
C ARG A 207 -6.88 -6.31 11.60
N THR A 208 -7.89 -5.49 11.39
CA THR A 208 -9.27 -5.86 11.67
C THR A 208 -9.85 -6.76 10.59
N SER A 209 -10.00 -8.01 10.95
CA SER A 209 -10.79 -9.10 10.35
C SER A 209 -10.53 -9.48 8.88
N ASN A 210 -10.50 -10.77 8.65
CA ASN A 210 -10.15 -11.47 7.41
C ASN A 210 -10.99 -11.12 6.16
N GLN A 211 -12.03 -10.34 6.25
CA GLN A 211 -12.91 -10.04 5.11
C GLN A 211 -13.01 -8.56 4.75
N LEU A 212 -12.73 -7.64 5.67
CA LEU A 212 -12.94 -6.21 5.48
C LEU A 212 -11.69 -5.42 5.07
N ASN A 213 -10.53 -6.06 5.01
CA ASN A 213 -9.28 -5.43 4.56
C ASN A 213 -9.26 -5.11 3.05
N ALA A 214 -10.38 -5.28 2.38
CA ALA A 214 -10.46 -5.15 0.94
C ALA A 214 -10.71 -3.71 0.46
N MET A 215 -11.28 -2.86 1.29
CA MET A 215 -11.73 -1.54 0.85
C MET A 215 -11.44 -0.46 1.88
N TYR A 216 -10.19 -0.03 1.94
CA TYR A 216 -9.86 1.16 2.71
C TYR A 216 -10.06 2.41 1.87
N TYR A 217 -10.86 3.31 2.40
CA TYR A 217 -10.92 4.66 1.86
C TYR A 217 -9.58 5.36 2.13
N PRO A 218 -8.91 5.90 1.11
CA PRO A 218 -7.74 6.72 1.32
C PRO A 218 -8.12 7.96 2.14
N TRP A 219 -7.17 8.47 2.91
CA TRP A 219 -7.36 9.71 3.67
C TRP A 219 -7.74 10.85 2.72
N ALA A 220 -8.84 11.51 3.03
CA ALA A 220 -9.28 12.68 2.28
C ALA A 220 -8.27 13.83 2.43
N LYS A 221 -8.07 14.57 1.36
CA LYS A 221 -7.42 15.88 1.42
C LYS A 221 -8.45 16.91 1.87
N THR A 222 -8.11 17.66 2.90
CA THR A 222 -8.98 18.69 3.44
C THR A 222 -8.34 20.05 3.25
N TYR A 223 -9.12 21.04 2.85
CA TYR A 223 -8.70 22.42 2.70
C TYR A 223 -9.67 23.32 3.47
N MET A 224 -9.14 24.17 4.33
CA MET A 224 -9.92 25.05 5.19
C MET A 224 -9.39 26.48 5.10
N PHE A 225 -10.28 27.43 5.14
CA PHE A 225 -9.99 28.86 5.32
C PHE A 225 -10.62 29.32 6.62
N GLY A 226 -9.91 30.10 7.37
CA GLY A 226 -10.40 30.64 8.63
C GLY A 226 -9.95 32.06 8.88
N ILE A 227 -10.69 32.72 9.77
CA ILE A 227 -10.43 34.07 10.22
C ILE A 227 -10.54 34.10 11.74
N ASP A 228 -9.50 34.58 12.43
CA ASP A 228 -9.48 34.81 13.86
C ASP A 228 -9.60 36.33 14.11
N ILE A 229 -10.59 36.76 14.89
CA ILE A 229 -10.85 38.16 15.19
C ILE A 229 -10.88 38.33 16.72
N THR A 230 -10.11 39.30 17.24
CA THR A 230 -10.17 39.76 18.62
C THR A 230 -10.60 41.22 18.62
N LEU A 231 -11.69 41.53 19.36
CA LEU A 231 -12.25 42.87 19.52
C LEU A 231 -11.67 43.60 20.73
#